data_8fd2e2a043284d02f3e9440ccb971778
#
_entry.id   8fd2e2a043284d02f3e9440ccb971778
#
_cell.length_a   1.000
_cell.length_b   1.000
_cell.length_c   1.000
_cell.angle_alpha   90.00
_cell.angle_beta   90.00
_cell.angle_gamma   90.00
#
_symmetry.space_group_name_H-M   'P 1'
#
loop_
_entity.id
_entity.type
_entity.pdbx_description
1 polymer ?
#
loop_
_entity_poly.entity_id
_entity_poly.type
_entity_poly.pdbx_seq_one_letter_code
_entity_poly.pdbx_strand_id
1 'polypeptide(L)'
;MKAYVLHGIGDLRHEDCALPEIRPGWALVKVTAAGICSSDIPRIFEKGTYHFPTIPGHEFSGRVEKTADESDKEWVNKRVGIFPLIPCKKCASCEKGQYETCSNYDYIGSRRDGGFAEYVAVPVWNLVELPDTVSDVQGALLEPAAVALHAVKRAQICRNASVCIVGTGAIGLLAGQWAKILGAGRVVIKGRREAKRQIVQRCGLEYAANFRAGEEFDCVIEAVGSAKALEESLILTAPGGRLVLMGNPDGPRTLSQDLYWRILRKQLTLIGTWNSYYGNADSDWSDALRAMADGRLQTDAFVTHILRDT
;
A
#
# COMPACT_ATOMS: atom_id res chain seq x y z
N MET A 1 21.68 17.16 4.77
CA MET A 1 20.78 16.63 3.75
C MET A 1 19.54 17.49 3.63
N LYS A 2 18.89 17.54 2.49
CA LYS A 2 17.57 18.17 2.33
C LYS A 2 16.47 17.18 2.73
N ALA A 3 15.43 17.69 3.41
CA ALA A 3 14.26 16.91 3.81
C ALA A 3 13.01 17.79 3.92
N TYR A 4 11.85 17.17 3.75
CA TYR A 4 10.55 17.75 4.09
C TYR A 4 10.20 17.38 5.53
N VAL A 5 10.38 18.33 6.46
CA VAL A 5 10.19 18.13 7.88
C VAL A 5 8.84 18.66 8.32
N LEU A 6 8.03 17.80 8.91
CA LEU A 6 6.74 18.15 9.48
C LEU A 6 6.93 18.58 10.95
N HIS A 7 6.87 19.88 11.21
CA HIS A 7 7.04 20.48 12.55
C HIS A 7 5.75 20.53 13.37
N GLY A 8 4.62 20.45 12.69
CA GLY A 8 3.27 20.46 13.27
C GLY A 8 2.24 20.26 12.17
N ILE A 9 0.97 20.15 12.54
CA ILE A 9 -0.12 19.99 11.57
C ILE A 9 -0.13 21.20 10.62
N GLY A 10 0.02 20.96 9.32
CA GLY A 10 0.05 21.98 8.28
C GLY A 10 1.41 22.70 8.14
N ASP A 11 2.40 22.38 8.98
CA ASP A 11 3.72 23.00 8.96
C ASP A 11 4.79 22.04 8.43
N LEU A 12 4.74 21.79 7.11
CA LEU A 12 5.73 21.00 6.37
C LEU A 12 6.75 21.92 5.73
N ARG A 13 8.03 21.79 6.10
CA ARG A 13 9.12 22.65 5.64
C ARG A 13 10.16 21.85 4.84
N HIS A 14 10.63 22.39 3.73
CA HIS A 14 11.80 21.88 3.02
C HIS A 14 13.05 22.58 3.57
N GLU A 15 13.89 21.85 4.29
CA GLU A 15 15.01 22.43 5.05
C GLU A 15 16.24 21.52 5.09
N ASP A 16 17.35 22.07 5.55
CA ASP A 16 18.59 21.34 5.79
C ASP A 16 18.55 20.63 7.13
N CYS A 17 18.76 19.32 7.09
CA CYS A 17 18.83 18.46 8.29
C CYS A 17 20.18 17.76 8.40
N ALA A 18 20.54 17.34 9.60
CA ALA A 18 21.66 16.42 9.81
C ALA A 18 21.39 15.07 9.09
N LEU A 19 22.47 14.40 8.66
CA LEU A 19 22.35 13.03 8.20
C LEU A 19 21.88 12.13 9.35
N PRO A 20 20.95 11.17 9.09
CA PRO A 20 20.51 10.25 10.14
C PRO A 20 21.67 9.36 10.60
N GLU A 21 21.76 9.18 11.91
CA GLU A 21 22.69 8.22 12.50
C GLU A 21 22.18 6.79 12.32
N ILE A 22 23.09 5.88 11.97
CA ILE A 22 22.78 4.45 11.89
C ILE A 22 23.38 3.72 13.10
N ARG A 23 22.63 2.73 13.59
CA ARG A 23 23.02 1.87 14.71
C ARG A 23 23.21 0.42 14.21
N PRO A 24 23.79 -0.50 15.00
CA PRO A 24 23.92 -1.90 14.61
C PRO A 24 22.64 -2.50 14.04
N GLY A 25 22.74 -3.24 12.93
CA GLY A 25 21.63 -3.78 12.15
C GLY A 25 20.91 -2.76 11.24
N TRP A 26 21.47 -1.55 11.05
CA TRP A 26 20.88 -0.49 10.24
C TRP A 26 21.77 -0.08 9.06
N ALA A 27 21.12 0.39 8.02
CA ALA A 27 21.72 0.97 6.84
C ALA A 27 21.30 2.43 6.65
N LEU A 28 22.16 3.24 6.05
CA LEU A 28 21.82 4.53 5.49
C LEU A 28 21.47 4.33 4.02
N VAL A 29 20.25 4.70 3.65
CA VAL A 29 19.75 4.61 2.28
C VAL A 29 19.67 6.00 1.68
N LYS A 30 20.31 6.22 0.53
CA LYS A 30 20.12 7.40 -0.30
C LYS A 30 18.83 7.21 -1.09
N VAL A 31 17.80 8.04 -0.84
CA VAL A 31 16.51 7.93 -1.51
C VAL A 31 16.64 8.36 -2.97
N THR A 32 16.06 7.58 -3.88
CA THR A 32 16.06 7.87 -5.33
C THR A 32 14.67 8.13 -5.88
N ALA A 33 13.64 7.59 -5.24
CA ALA A 33 12.25 7.88 -5.52
C ALA A 33 11.38 7.68 -4.27
N ALA A 34 10.39 8.56 -4.08
CA ALA A 34 9.41 8.46 -3.01
C ALA A 34 8.01 8.72 -3.55
N GLY A 35 7.06 7.86 -3.20
CA GLY A 35 5.64 8.00 -3.50
C GLY A 35 4.93 8.82 -2.42
N ILE A 36 3.90 9.56 -2.82
CA ILE A 36 3.01 10.26 -1.90
C ILE A 36 1.74 9.41 -1.71
N CYS A 37 1.62 8.79 -0.54
CA CYS A 37 0.43 8.02 -0.18
C CYS A 37 -0.74 8.97 0.16
N SER A 38 -1.96 8.54 -0.14
CA SER A 38 -3.16 9.27 0.27
C SER A 38 -3.26 9.44 1.80
N SER A 39 -2.62 8.57 2.58
CA SER A 39 -2.56 8.67 4.04
C SER A 39 -1.63 9.78 4.55
N ASP A 40 -0.69 10.25 3.72
CA ASP A 40 0.21 11.35 4.09
C ASP A 40 -0.54 12.69 4.15
N ILE A 41 -1.58 12.86 3.32
CA ILE A 41 -2.36 14.11 3.26
C ILE A 41 -3.01 14.43 4.61
N PRO A 42 -3.88 13.57 5.20
CA PRO A 42 -4.43 13.85 6.53
C PRO A 42 -3.36 13.86 7.62
N ARG A 43 -2.27 13.10 7.50
CA ARG A 43 -1.16 13.14 8.45
C ARG A 43 -0.48 14.51 8.47
N ILE A 44 -0.25 15.09 7.31
CA ILE A 44 0.42 16.40 7.20
C ILE A 44 -0.54 17.53 7.57
N PHE A 45 -1.79 17.52 7.09
CA PHE A 45 -2.66 18.70 7.12
C PHE A 45 -3.79 18.68 8.16
N GLU A 46 -4.13 17.51 8.75
CA GLU A 46 -5.34 17.39 9.58
C GLU A 46 -5.12 16.72 10.94
N LYS A 47 -4.43 15.57 10.95
CA LYS A 47 -4.37 14.70 12.13
C LYS A 47 -3.01 14.69 12.83
N GLY A 48 -1.96 15.09 12.11
CA GLY A 48 -0.59 14.99 12.59
C GLY A 48 -0.03 13.57 12.53
N THR A 49 1.11 13.40 13.16
CA THR A 49 1.85 12.15 13.31
C THR A 49 2.10 11.86 14.79
N TYR A 50 2.82 10.79 15.11
CA TYR A 50 3.04 10.32 16.49
C TYR A 50 3.98 11.22 17.30
N HIS A 51 4.83 11.98 16.64
CA HIS A 51 5.72 12.99 17.24
C HIS A 51 6.07 14.07 16.20
N PHE A 52 6.54 15.21 16.68
CA PHE A 52 7.10 16.30 15.90
C PHE A 52 8.47 16.70 16.46
N PRO A 53 9.44 17.09 15.60
CA PRO A 53 9.39 17.02 14.14
C PRO A 53 9.45 15.58 13.63
N THR A 54 8.96 15.33 12.40
CA THR A 54 9.02 14.03 11.73
C THR A 54 9.17 14.24 10.22
N ILE A 55 9.97 13.42 9.56
CA ILE A 55 10.02 13.36 8.10
C ILE A 55 9.02 12.31 7.60
N PRO A 56 7.97 12.68 6.85
CA PRO A 56 7.00 11.72 6.30
C PRO A 56 7.57 10.88 5.15
N GLY A 57 6.70 10.05 4.54
CA GLY A 57 7.00 9.22 3.37
C GLY A 57 7.39 7.79 3.73
N HIS A 58 6.56 6.85 3.31
CA HIS A 58 6.72 5.42 3.61
C HIS A 58 6.76 4.54 2.36
N GLU A 59 6.50 5.11 1.19
CA GLU A 59 6.57 4.46 -0.12
C GLU A 59 7.84 4.97 -0.83
N PHE A 60 8.98 4.30 -0.67
CA PHE A 60 10.22 4.79 -1.28
C PHE A 60 11.20 3.69 -1.63
N SER A 61 12.10 4.04 -2.54
CA SER A 61 13.25 3.25 -2.95
C SER A 61 14.53 4.07 -2.89
N GLY A 62 15.66 3.40 -2.90
CA GLY A 62 16.94 4.07 -2.86
C GLY A 62 18.12 3.15 -3.12
N ARG A 63 19.30 3.66 -2.80
CA ARG A 63 20.55 2.92 -2.85
C ARG A 63 21.18 2.92 -1.46
N VAL A 64 21.62 1.78 -1.00
CA VAL A 64 22.33 1.67 0.27
C VAL A 64 23.70 2.37 0.17
N GLU A 65 23.89 3.43 0.93
CA GLU A 65 25.12 4.23 0.97
C GLU A 65 26.15 3.59 1.89
N LYS A 66 25.71 3.16 3.09
CA LYS A 66 26.55 2.46 4.07
C LYS A 66 25.71 1.62 5.02
N THR A 67 26.34 0.65 5.67
CA THR A 67 25.77 -0.16 6.76
C THR A 67 26.52 0.12 8.05
N ALA A 68 25.88 -0.09 9.20
CA ALA A 68 26.53 0.06 10.50
C ALA A 68 27.47 -1.11 10.79
N ASP A 69 27.07 -2.32 10.39
CA ASP A 69 27.84 -3.55 10.66
C ASP A 69 28.60 -4.02 9.41
N GLU A 70 29.79 -4.52 9.64
CA GLU A 70 30.64 -5.11 8.60
C GLU A 70 29.97 -6.34 7.95
N SER A 71 29.23 -7.12 8.73
CA SER A 71 28.47 -8.29 8.24
C SER A 71 27.44 -7.95 7.18
N ASP A 72 26.97 -6.72 7.13
CA ASP A 72 25.92 -6.25 6.22
C ASP A 72 26.49 -5.51 5.00
N LYS A 73 27.80 -5.47 4.83
CA LYS A 73 28.48 -4.76 3.72
C LYS A 73 28.03 -5.19 2.33
N GLU A 74 27.52 -6.39 2.19
CA GLU A 74 26.98 -6.88 0.91
C GLU A 74 25.81 -6.03 0.39
N TRP A 75 25.14 -5.27 1.27
CA TRP A 75 24.08 -4.38 0.91
C TRP A 75 24.55 -3.03 0.31
N VAL A 76 25.80 -2.63 0.56
CA VAL A 76 26.33 -1.35 0.08
C VAL A 76 26.28 -1.30 -1.44
N ASN A 77 25.81 -0.19 -1.98
CA ASN A 77 25.54 0.08 -3.39
C ASN A 77 24.34 -0.69 -4.00
N LYS A 78 23.67 -1.59 -3.29
CA LYS A 78 22.46 -2.23 -3.80
C LYS A 78 21.31 -1.24 -3.89
N ARG A 79 20.50 -1.40 -4.94
CA ARG A 79 19.21 -0.71 -5.10
C ARG A 79 18.17 -1.45 -4.29
N VAL A 80 17.37 -0.71 -3.52
CA VAL A 80 16.43 -1.32 -2.57
C VAL A 80 15.09 -0.60 -2.57
N GLY A 81 14.00 -1.39 -2.43
CA GLY A 81 12.71 -0.94 -1.92
C GLY A 81 12.67 -1.16 -0.40
N ILE A 82 11.80 -0.44 0.29
CA ILE A 82 11.80 -0.43 1.76
C ILE A 82 10.47 -0.91 2.31
N PHE A 83 10.49 -2.00 3.11
CA PHE A 83 9.35 -2.39 3.91
C PHE A 83 9.24 -1.45 5.11
N PRO A 84 8.18 -0.61 5.22
CA PRO A 84 8.18 0.48 6.20
C PRO A 84 7.86 0.04 7.63
N LEU A 85 7.20 -1.11 7.83
CA LEU A 85 6.84 -1.60 9.15
C LEU A 85 8.03 -2.29 9.82
N ILE A 86 8.36 -1.86 11.05
CA ILE A 86 9.41 -2.45 11.88
C ILE A 86 8.72 -3.19 13.02
N PRO A 87 8.63 -4.54 12.97
CA PRO A 87 7.93 -5.32 13.98
C PRO A 87 8.70 -5.38 15.30
N CYS A 88 7.97 -5.54 16.41
CA CYS A 88 8.60 -5.67 17.72
C CYS A 88 9.32 -7.02 17.94
N LYS A 89 9.08 -8.02 17.09
CA LYS A 89 9.64 -9.39 17.09
C LYS A 89 9.43 -10.21 18.38
N LYS A 90 8.52 -9.77 19.27
CA LYS A 90 8.29 -10.41 20.58
C LYS A 90 6.81 -10.52 20.98
N CYS A 91 5.85 -10.10 20.16
CA CYS A 91 4.43 -10.29 20.43
C CYS A 91 3.92 -11.55 19.73
N ALA A 92 2.74 -12.04 20.14
CA ALA A 92 2.14 -13.27 19.62
C ALA A 92 1.98 -13.29 18.09
N SER A 93 1.73 -12.14 17.45
CA SER A 93 1.71 -12.03 15.98
C SER A 93 3.10 -12.21 15.39
N CYS A 94 4.12 -11.56 15.96
CA CYS A 94 5.49 -11.69 15.50
C CYS A 94 6.05 -13.12 15.65
N GLU A 95 5.71 -13.81 16.73
CA GLU A 95 6.08 -15.22 16.94
C GLU A 95 5.51 -16.15 15.86
N LYS A 96 4.37 -15.76 15.27
CA LYS A 96 3.73 -16.47 14.14
C LYS A 96 4.21 -15.98 12.78
N GLY A 97 5.13 -15.01 12.71
CA GLY A 97 5.56 -14.38 11.47
C GLY A 97 4.54 -13.43 10.83
N GLN A 98 3.46 -13.09 11.54
CA GLN A 98 2.40 -12.18 11.09
C GLN A 98 2.75 -10.74 11.48
N TYR A 99 3.80 -10.19 10.87
CA TYR A 99 4.35 -8.88 11.23
C TYR A 99 3.38 -7.73 10.94
N GLU A 100 2.54 -7.85 9.94
CA GLU A 100 1.51 -6.89 9.55
C GLU A 100 0.49 -6.63 10.68
N THR A 101 0.31 -7.60 11.59
CA THR A 101 -0.58 -7.49 12.76
C THR A 101 0.19 -7.32 14.08
N CYS A 102 1.46 -6.91 14.02
CA CYS A 102 2.26 -6.65 15.21
C CYS A 102 1.58 -5.61 16.13
N SER A 103 1.40 -5.94 17.41
CA SER A 103 0.72 -5.05 18.36
C SER A 103 1.56 -3.84 18.80
N ASN A 104 2.86 -3.87 18.55
CA ASN A 104 3.81 -2.82 18.97
C ASN A 104 4.87 -2.58 17.88
N TYR A 105 4.42 -2.30 16.67
CA TYR A 105 5.30 -1.99 15.54
C TYR A 105 5.74 -0.53 15.56
N ASP A 106 6.89 -0.29 14.97
CA ASP A 106 7.34 1.02 14.53
C ASP A 106 7.11 1.16 13.02
N TYR A 107 7.10 2.40 12.49
CA TYR A 107 6.75 2.61 11.08
C TYR A 107 7.51 3.80 10.51
N ILE A 108 8.29 3.54 9.46
CA ILE A 108 9.06 4.55 8.73
C ILE A 108 8.08 5.52 8.04
N GLY A 109 8.31 6.82 8.15
CA GLY A 109 7.45 7.87 7.58
C GLY A 109 6.26 8.29 8.45
N SER A 110 6.12 7.74 9.66
CA SER A 110 5.09 8.19 10.60
C SER A 110 5.48 8.11 12.08
N ARG A 111 6.08 7.00 12.50
CA ARG A 111 6.61 6.80 13.87
C ARG A 111 8.13 7.01 13.92
N ARG A 112 8.75 7.03 12.76
CA ARG A 112 10.15 7.37 12.50
C ARG A 112 10.24 8.17 11.24
N ASP A 113 11.35 8.86 11.05
CA ASP A 113 11.64 9.59 9.83
C ASP A 113 11.61 8.69 8.60
N GLY A 114 11.07 9.20 7.52
CA GLY A 114 10.79 8.50 6.28
C GLY A 114 11.49 9.05 5.06
N GLY A 115 10.97 8.67 3.90
CA GLY A 115 11.59 8.83 2.59
C GLY A 115 11.41 10.22 1.94
N PHE A 116 10.74 11.20 2.57
CA PHE A 116 10.70 12.56 2.04
C PHE A 116 11.97 13.33 2.41
N ALA A 117 13.13 12.71 2.16
CA ALA A 117 14.46 13.23 2.42
C ALA A 117 15.46 12.61 1.44
N GLU A 118 16.66 13.21 1.33
CA GLU A 118 17.75 12.63 0.53
C GLU A 118 18.28 11.31 1.11
N TYR A 119 18.23 11.16 2.44
CA TYR A 119 18.72 9.96 3.15
C TYR A 119 17.78 9.57 4.28
N VAL A 120 17.71 8.26 4.52
CA VAL A 120 16.93 7.68 5.62
C VAL A 120 17.69 6.51 6.25
N ALA A 121 17.60 6.39 7.58
CA ALA A 121 18.10 5.22 8.29
C ALA A 121 17.04 4.13 8.31
N VAL A 122 17.40 2.91 7.88
CA VAL A 122 16.49 1.76 7.73
C VAL A 122 17.13 0.52 8.34
N PRO A 123 16.41 -0.31 9.11
CA PRO A 123 16.96 -1.61 9.51
C PRO A 123 17.29 -2.47 8.27
N VAL A 124 18.42 -3.13 8.26
CA VAL A 124 18.81 -4.02 7.15
C VAL A 124 17.76 -5.07 6.85
N TRP A 125 17.07 -5.57 7.88
CA TRP A 125 15.95 -6.52 7.74
C TRP A 125 14.79 -5.99 6.89
N ASN A 126 14.62 -4.67 6.77
CA ASN A 126 13.55 -4.02 6.01
C ASN A 126 13.92 -3.74 4.55
N LEU A 127 15.14 -4.07 4.12
CA LEU A 127 15.62 -3.86 2.76
C LEU A 127 15.16 -4.97 1.83
N VAL A 128 14.67 -4.60 0.65
CA VAL A 128 14.30 -5.50 -0.45
C VAL A 128 15.14 -5.14 -1.67
N GLU A 129 16.05 -6.02 -2.07
CA GLU A 129 16.90 -5.76 -3.23
C GLU A 129 16.09 -5.68 -4.52
N LEU A 130 16.28 -4.62 -5.29
CA LEU A 130 15.61 -4.38 -6.57
C LEU A 130 16.45 -4.92 -7.72
N PRO A 131 15.91 -5.80 -8.59
CA PRO A 131 16.60 -6.23 -9.80
C PRO A 131 16.70 -5.06 -10.81
N ASP A 132 17.64 -5.16 -11.74
CA ASP A 132 17.87 -4.12 -12.75
C ASP A 132 16.66 -3.83 -13.65
N THR A 133 15.77 -4.81 -13.80
CA THR A 133 14.52 -4.69 -14.57
C THR A 133 13.46 -3.82 -13.90
N VAL A 134 13.61 -3.49 -12.62
CA VAL A 134 12.69 -2.64 -11.84
C VAL A 134 13.32 -1.26 -11.67
N SER A 135 12.67 -0.21 -12.14
CA SER A 135 13.14 1.18 -11.98
C SER A 135 12.99 1.65 -10.53
N ASP A 136 13.65 2.75 -10.17
CA ASP A 136 13.53 3.35 -8.83
C ASP A 136 12.09 3.81 -8.55
N VAL A 137 11.40 4.37 -9.54
CA VAL A 137 9.98 4.76 -9.41
C VAL A 137 9.10 3.54 -9.13
N GLN A 138 9.35 2.43 -9.82
CA GLN A 138 8.64 1.17 -9.57
C GLN A 138 9.01 0.62 -8.19
N GLY A 139 10.27 0.74 -7.76
CA GLY A 139 10.72 0.36 -6.42
C GLY A 139 10.00 1.11 -5.30
N ALA A 140 9.69 2.41 -5.50
CA ALA A 140 8.86 3.17 -4.56
C ALA A 140 7.40 2.69 -4.51
N LEU A 141 6.90 2.10 -5.60
CA LEU A 141 5.54 1.53 -5.66
C LEU A 141 5.46 0.08 -5.16
N LEU A 142 6.56 -0.50 -4.71
CA LEU A 142 6.58 -1.88 -4.20
C LEU A 142 5.74 -2.01 -2.92
N GLU A 143 5.78 -1.00 -2.04
CA GLU A 143 4.96 -0.96 -0.82
C GLU A 143 3.45 -1.04 -1.16
N PRO A 144 2.86 -0.08 -1.90
CA PRO A 144 1.44 -0.14 -2.20
C PRO A 144 1.06 -1.35 -3.05
N ALA A 145 1.96 -1.90 -3.87
CA ALA A 145 1.72 -3.12 -4.62
C ALA A 145 1.59 -4.34 -3.71
N ALA A 146 2.45 -4.46 -2.70
CA ALA A 146 2.38 -5.53 -1.70
C ALA A 146 1.12 -5.41 -0.82
N VAL A 147 0.73 -4.19 -0.42
CA VAL A 147 -0.50 -3.93 0.34
C VAL A 147 -1.74 -4.34 -0.46
N ALA A 148 -1.80 -3.98 -1.74
CA ALA A 148 -2.90 -4.37 -2.62
C ALA A 148 -2.96 -5.89 -2.83
N LEU A 149 -1.80 -6.54 -3.02
CA LEU A 149 -1.72 -8.00 -3.14
C LEU A 149 -2.22 -8.69 -1.88
N HIS A 150 -1.81 -8.21 -0.70
CA HIS A 150 -2.27 -8.75 0.58
C HIS A 150 -3.79 -8.77 0.67
N ALA A 151 -4.45 -7.65 0.35
CA ALA A 151 -5.91 -7.57 0.35
C ALA A 151 -6.55 -8.57 -0.62
N VAL A 152 -6.00 -8.71 -1.84
CA VAL A 152 -6.52 -9.65 -2.85
C VAL A 152 -6.31 -11.11 -2.43
N LYS A 153 -5.17 -11.45 -1.82
CA LYS A 153 -4.93 -12.79 -1.25
C LYS A 153 -5.92 -13.12 -0.12
N ARG A 154 -6.20 -12.15 0.76
CA ARG A 154 -7.21 -12.32 1.81
C ARG A 154 -8.61 -12.54 1.27
N ALA A 155 -8.92 -11.99 0.10
CA ALA A 155 -10.19 -12.24 -0.59
C ALA A 155 -10.38 -13.71 -0.97
N GLN A 156 -9.30 -14.50 -1.12
CA GLN A 156 -9.34 -15.90 -1.57
C GLN A 156 -10.20 -16.06 -2.84
N ILE A 157 -9.88 -15.25 -3.85
CA ILE A 157 -10.64 -15.21 -5.10
C ILE A 157 -10.59 -16.57 -5.79
N CYS A 158 -11.76 -17.13 -6.07
CA CYS A 158 -11.86 -18.35 -6.86
C CYS A 158 -11.50 -18.06 -8.33
N ARG A 159 -10.95 -19.05 -9.02
CA ARG A 159 -10.67 -18.93 -10.45
C ARG A 159 -11.96 -18.61 -11.22
N ASN A 160 -11.87 -17.68 -12.15
CA ASN A 160 -12.98 -17.15 -12.96
C ASN A 160 -14.04 -16.36 -12.18
N ALA A 161 -13.85 -16.06 -10.88
CA ALA A 161 -14.77 -15.22 -10.12
C ALA A 161 -14.88 -13.81 -10.72
N SER A 162 -16.03 -13.18 -10.53
CA SER A 162 -16.28 -11.77 -10.82
C SER A 162 -15.83 -10.91 -9.63
N VAL A 163 -15.02 -9.89 -9.89
CA VAL A 163 -14.44 -9.01 -8.86
C VAL A 163 -14.77 -7.55 -9.16
N CYS A 164 -15.28 -6.85 -8.16
CA CYS A 164 -15.44 -5.41 -8.21
C CYS A 164 -14.49 -4.73 -7.22
N ILE A 165 -13.71 -3.76 -7.70
CA ILE A 165 -12.91 -2.90 -6.84
C ILE A 165 -13.61 -1.54 -6.76
N VAL A 166 -14.01 -1.13 -5.56
CA VAL A 166 -14.59 0.19 -5.30
C VAL A 166 -13.48 1.17 -4.99
N GLY A 167 -13.11 2.01 -5.95
CA GLY A 167 -12.05 2.99 -5.86
C GLY A 167 -11.09 2.99 -7.04
N THR A 168 -10.74 4.20 -7.54
CA THR A 168 -9.87 4.42 -8.72
C THR A 168 -8.51 5.03 -8.33
N GLY A 169 -8.10 4.90 -7.07
CA GLY A 169 -6.77 5.28 -6.59
C GLY A 169 -5.71 4.24 -6.95
N ALA A 170 -4.43 4.53 -6.65
CA ALA A 170 -3.33 3.62 -6.93
C ALA A 170 -3.59 2.20 -6.36
N ILE A 171 -4.01 2.12 -5.10
CA ILE A 171 -4.35 0.86 -4.44
C ILE A 171 -5.46 0.10 -5.17
N GLY A 172 -6.54 0.77 -5.60
CA GLY A 172 -7.62 0.12 -6.36
C GLY A 172 -7.16 -0.40 -7.71
N LEU A 173 -6.31 0.34 -8.41
CA LEU A 173 -5.73 -0.08 -9.70
C LEU A 173 -4.78 -1.26 -9.54
N LEU A 174 -3.97 -1.27 -8.49
CA LEU A 174 -3.10 -2.39 -8.13
C LEU A 174 -3.92 -3.63 -7.75
N ALA A 175 -4.94 -3.48 -6.89
CA ALA A 175 -5.81 -4.58 -6.49
C ALA A 175 -6.54 -5.19 -7.69
N GLY A 176 -6.99 -4.36 -8.65
CA GLY A 176 -7.62 -4.85 -9.89
C GLY A 176 -6.67 -5.66 -10.76
N GLN A 177 -5.44 -5.21 -10.94
CA GLN A 177 -4.41 -5.97 -11.67
C GLN A 177 -4.09 -7.29 -10.94
N TRP A 178 -3.92 -7.24 -9.61
CA TRP A 178 -3.70 -8.45 -8.82
C TRP A 178 -4.84 -9.45 -8.92
N ALA A 179 -6.10 -9.00 -8.89
CA ALA A 179 -7.24 -9.89 -9.06
C ALA A 179 -7.16 -10.64 -10.39
N LYS A 180 -6.78 -9.97 -11.49
CA LYS A 180 -6.53 -10.60 -12.79
C LYS A 180 -5.37 -11.58 -12.76
N ILE A 181 -4.23 -11.19 -12.22
CA ILE A 181 -3.02 -12.03 -12.12
C ILE A 181 -3.33 -13.31 -11.34
N LEU A 182 -4.18 -13.23 -10.30
CA LEU A 182 -4.59 -14.37 -9.48
C LEU A 182 -5.77 -15.16 -10.05
N GLY A 183 -6.22 -14.85 -11.26
CA GLY A 183 -7.15 -15.69 -12.04
C GLY A 183 -8.63 -15.32 -11.94
N ALA A 184 -8.97 -14.10 -11.51
CA ALA A 184 -10.33 -13.57 -11.64
C ALA A 184 -10.76 -13.54 -13.13
N GLY A 185 -11.99 -13.94 -13.42
CA GLY A 185 -12.53 -13.98 -14.79
C GLY A 185 -12.93 -12.58 -15.28
N ARG A 186 -13.59 -11.80 -14.44
CA ARG A 186 -14.00 -10.42 -14.74
C ARG A 186 -13.57 -9.51 -13.59
N VAL A 187 -12.88 -8.41 -13.90
CA VAL A 187 -12.46 -7.41 -12.92
C VAL A 187 -12.92 -6.03 -13.34
N VAL A 188 -13.74 -5.39 -12.50
CA VAL A 188 -14.33 -4.07 -12.75
C VAL A 188 -13.89 -3.10 -11.66
N ILE A 189 -13.42 -1.93 -12.08
CA ILE A 189 -13.12 -0.81 -11.16
C ILE A 189 -14.32 0.13 -11.14
N LYS A 190 -14.97 0.23 -9.98
CA LYS A 190 -16.04 1.19 -9.72
C LYS A 190 -15.44 2.56 -9.41
N GLY A 191 -15.75 3.54 -10.23
CA GLY A 191 -15.32 4.93 -10.04
C GLY A 191 -16.47 5.91 -10.13
N ARG A 192 -16.31 7.11 -9.56
CA ARG A 192 -17.29 8.20 -9.63
C ARG A 192 -16.95 9.24 -10.71
N ARG A 193 -15.65 9.35 -11.07
CA ARG A 193 -15.16 10.37 -11.99
C ARG A 193 -14.80 9.74 -13.33
N GLU A 194 -15.53 10.14 -14.38
CA GLU A 194 -15.30 9.64 -15.74
C GLU A 194 -13.87 9.89 -16.25
N ALA A 195 -13.24 10.99 -15.82
CA ALA A 195 -11.84 11.29 -16.11
C ALA A 195 -10.84 10.18 -15.68
N LYS A 196 -11.26 9.28 -14.78
CA LYS A 196 -10.44 8.14 -14.35
C LYS A 196 -10.56 6.91 -15.26
N ARG A 197 -11.50 6.88 -16.21
CA ARG A 197 -11.70 5.76 -17.14
C ARG A 197 -10.42 5.41 -17.90
N GLN A 198 -9.77 6.41 -18.48
CA GLN A 198 -8.57 6.20 -19.27
C GLN A 198 -7.44 5.52 -18.48
N ILE A 199 -7.21 5.94 -17.23
CA ILE A 199 -6.14 5.36 -16.41
C ILE A 199 -6.48 3.91 -16.02
N VAL A 200 -7.75 3.61 -15.74
CA VAL A 200 -8.21 2.24 -15.46
C VAL A 200 -7.99 1.35 -16.71
N GLN A 201 -8.35 1.83 -17.89
CA GLN A 201 -8.18 1.10 -19.15
C GLN A 201 -6.70 0.87 -19.49
N ARG A 202 -5.82 1.84 -19.21
CA ARG A 202 -4.35 1.67 -19.37
C ARG A 202 -3.80 0.55 -18.48
N CYS A 203 -4.41 0.32 -17.32
CA CYS A 203 -4.09 -0.82 -16.45
C CYS A 203 -4.73 -2.15 -16.95
N GLY A 204 -5.34 -2.17 -18.13
CA GLY A 204 -6.01 -3.35 -18.68
C GLY A 204 -7.29 -3.76 -17.95
N LEU A 205 -7.95 -2.82 -17.23
CA LEU A 205 -9.12 -3.08 -16.38
C LEU A 205 -10.41 -2.48 -16.96
N GLU A 206 -11.56 -3.08 -16.62
CA GLU A 206 -12.88 -2.53 -16.95
C GLU A 206 -13.25 -1.41 -15.97
N TYR A 207 -13.78 -0.29 -16.48
CA TYR A 207 -14.27 0.81 -15.68
C TYR A 207 -15.80 0.91 -15.72
N ALA A 208 -16.42 1.06 -14.56
CA ALA A 208 -17.83 1.36 -14.45
C ALA A 208 -18.09 2.57 -13.52
N ALA A 209 -18.83 3.55 -14.01
CA ALA A 209 -19.35 4.64 -13.17
C ALA A 209 -20.63 4.23 -12.42
N ASN A 210 -21.46 3.41 -13.06
CA ASN A 210 -22.69 2.85 -12.52
C ASN A 210 -22.82 1.39 -12.93
N PHE A 211 -23.60 0.65 -12.19
CA PHE A 211 -23.97 -0.74 -12.50
C PHE A 211 -25.47 -0.83 -12.82
N ARG A 212 -25.85 -1.88 -13.51
CA ARG A 212 -27.25 -2.21 -13.73
C ARG A 212 -27.90 -2.60 -12.39
N ALA A 213 -29.22 -2.40 -12.27
CA ALA A 213 -29.94 -2.87 -11.10
C ALA A 213 -29.76 -4.38 -10.94
N GLY A 214 -29.35 -4.82 -9.75
CA GLY A 214 -29.11 -6.24 -9.45
C GLY A 214 -27.76 -6.78 -9.93
N GLU A 215 -26.86 -5.98 -10.49
CA GLU A 215 -25.51 -6.43 -10.82
C GLU A 215 -24.70 -6.63 -9.54
N GLU A 216 -24.17 -7.83 -9.36
CA GLU A 216 -23.45 -8.29 -8.16
C GLU A 216 -22.17 -9.04 -8.54
N PHE A 217 -21.24 -9.12 -7.58
CA PHE A 217 -19.91 -9.70 -7.78
C PHE A 217 -19.61 -10.73 -6.69
N ASP A 218 -18.92 -11.80 -7.04
CA ASP A 218 -18.48 -12.84 -6.11
C ASP A 218 -17.54 -12.29 -5.04
N CYS A 219 -16.73 -11.30 -5.42
CA CYS A 219 -15.83 -10.61 -4.50
C CYS A 219 -15.87 -9.09 -4.76
N VAL A 220 -15.97 -8.32 -3.67
CA VAL A 220 -15.85 -6.87 -3.70
C VAL A 220 -14.69 -6.44 -2.80
N ILE A 221 -13.85 -5.51 -3.27
CA ILE A 221 -12.78 -4.90 -2.47
C ILE A 221 -13.10 -3.41 -2.34
N GLU A 222 -13.38 -2.97 -1.12
CA GLU A 222 -13.61 -1.57 -0.77
C GLU A 222 -12.26 -0.89 -0.50
N ALA A 223 -11.83 0.03 -1.39
CA ALA A 223 -10.53 0.68 -1.38
C ALA A 223 -10.63 2.23 -1.29
N VAL A 224 -11.68 2.76 -0.66
CA VAL A 224 -11.94 4.20 -0.51
C VAL A 224 -11.97 4.63 0.96
N GLY A 225 -12.64 3.85 1.84
CA GLY A 225 -12.79 4.12 3.26
C GLY A 225 -13.97 5.04 3.62
N SER A 226 -14.82 5.46 2.68
CA SER A 226 -15.99 6.28 2.99
C SER A 226 -17.23 5.43 3.33
N ALA A 227 -18.16 5.98 4.12
CA ALA A 227 -19.42 5.30 4.44
C ALA A 227 -20.18 4.89 3.18
N LYS A 228 -20.27 5.79 2.19
CA LYS A 228 -20.94 5.51 0.91
C LYS A 228 -20.26 4.37 0.13
N ALA A 229 -18.94 4.29 0.15
CA ALA A 229 -18.23 3.21 -0.53
C ALA A 229 -18.50 1.85 0.14
N LEU A 230 -18.56 1.82 1.47
CA LEU A 230 -18.95 0.63 2.22
C LEU A 230 -20.37 0.18 1.88
N GLU A 231 -21.34 1.10 1.86
CA GLU A 231 -22.73 0.81 1.47
C GLU A 231 -22.83 0.25 0.06
N GLU A 232 -22.20 0.93 -0.93
CA GLU A 232 -22.13 0.47 -2.31
C GLU A 232 -21.49 -0.93 -2.40
N SER A 233 -20.42 -1.18 -1.64
CA SER A 233 -19.74 -2.47 -1.63
C SER A 233 -20.62 -3.60 -1.07
N LEU A 234 -21.38 -3.35 0.00
CA LEU A 234 -22.34 -4.32 0.56
C LEU A 234 -23.47 -4.64 -0.44
N ILE A 235 -23.93 -3.64 -1.18
CA ILE A 235 -24.96 -3.82 -2.21
C ILE A 235 -24.45 -4.68 -3.37
N LEU A 236 -23.22 -4.41 -3.82
CA LEU A 236 -22.59 -5.07 -4.97
C LEU A 236 -22.09 -6.49 -4.68
N THR A 237 -22.00 -6.89 -3.41
CA THR A 237 -21.54 -8.24 -3.08
C THR A 237 -22.67 -9.25 -3.28
N ALA A 238 -22.44 -10.30 -4.08
CA ALA A 238 -23.37 -11.37 -4.38
C ALA A 238 -23.70 -12.23 -3.14
N PRO A 239 -24.82 -12.99 -3.13
CA PRO A 239 -25.07 -13.97 -2.07
C PRO A 239 -23.93 -14.99 -1.93
N GLY A 240 -23.49 -15.24 -0.69
CA GLY A 240 -22.31 -16.06 -0.39
C GLY A 240 -20.97 -15.38 -0.72
N GLY A 241 -21.01 -14.15 -1.22
CA GLY A 241 -19.85 -13.40 -1.69
C GLY A 241 -18.96 -12.86 -0.55
N ARG A 242 -17.83 -12.33 -0.94
CA ARG A 242 -16.76 -11.85 -0.05
C ARG A 242 -16.55 -10.33 -0.22
N LEU A 243 -16.53 -9.61 0.91
CA LEU A 243 -16.24 -8.18 0.95
C LEU A 243 -14.95 -7.94 1.74
N VAL A 244 -13.92 -7.45 1.06
CA VAL A 244 -12.66 -7.03 1.71
C VAL A 244 -12.73 -5.55 2.03
N LEU A 245 -12.51 -5.21 3.30
CA LEU A 245 -12.45 -3.86 3.81
C LEU A 245 -10.98 -3.41 3.85
N MET A 246 -10.60 -2.56 2.90
CA MET A 246 -9.24 -2.09 2.72
C MET A 246 -9.11 -0.57 2.89
N GLY A 247 -10.15 0.17 2.54
CA GLY A 247 -10.17 1.62 2.68
C GLY A 247 -10.06 2.05 4.14
N ASN A 248 -9.10 2.95 4.44
CA ASN A 248 -8.94 3.47 5.80
C ASN A 248 -10.07 4.45 6.15
N PRO A 249 -10.89 4.19 7.19
CA PRO A 249 -12.04 5.02 7.51
C PRO A 249 -11.63 6.38 8.09
N ASP A 250 -12.34 7.43 7.67
CA ASP A 250 -12.16 8.81 8.12
C ASP A 250 -12.99 9.16 9.38
N GLY A 251 -13.79 8.20 9.90
CA GLY A 251 -14.62 8.37 11.09
C GLY A 251 -15.48 7.13 11.37
N PRO A 252 -16.47 7.24 12.28
CA PRO A 252 -17.39 6.14 12.61
C PRO A 252 -18.17 5.63 11.40
N ARG A 253 -18.51 4.34 11.39
CA ARG A 253 -19.34 3.69 10.37
C ARG A 253 -20.62 3.18 10.99
N THR A 254 -21.75 3.64 10.45
CA THR A 254 -23.08 3.19 10.84
C THR A 254 -23.74 2.48 9.67
N LEU A 255 -24.25 1.31 9.89
CA LEU A 255 -25.04 0.57 8.90
C LEU A 255 -26.52 0.72 9.21
N SER A 256 -27.32 1.00 8.18
CA SER A 256 -28.78 0.92 8.30
C SER A 256 -29.20 -0.53 8.55
N GLN A 257 -30.41 -0.72 9.09
CA GLN A 257 -30.98 -2.06 9.29
C GLN A 257 -31.02 -2.86 7.97
N ASP A 258 -31.34 -2.21 6.85
CA ASP A 258 -31.41 -2.87 5.54
C ASP A 258 -30.03 -3.36 5.07
N LEU A 259 -28.97 -2.57 5.27
CA LEU A 259 -27.61 -2.98 4.94
C LEU A 259 -27.14 -4.13 5.85
N TYR A 260 -27.46 -4.07 7.14
CA TYR A 260 -27.17 -5.16 8.06
C TYR A 260 -27.90 -6.45 7.66
N TRP A 261 -29.18 -6.36 7.29
CA TRP A 261 -29.93 -7.50 6.76
C TRP A 261 -29.36 -8.07 5.46
N ARG A 262 -28.74 -7.25 4.61
CA ARG A 262 -28.03 -7.76 3.42
C ARG A 262 -26.87 -8.67 3.82
N ILE A 263 -26.07 -8.29 4.84
CA ILE A 263 -24.99 -9.13 5.35
C ILE A 263 -25.57 -10.49 5.76
N LEU A 264 -26.63 -10.50 6.56
CA LEU A 264 -27.25 -11.74 7.07
C LEU A 264 -27.87 -12.57 5.95
N ARG A 265 -28.78 -11.97 5.16
CA ARG A 265 -29.58 -12.69 4.17
C ARG A 265 -28.78 -13.17 2.97
N LYS A 266 -27.72 -12.44 2.59
CA LYS A 266 -26.78 -12.88 1.57
C LYS A 266 -25.67 -13.77 2.11
N GLN A 267 -25.57 -13.98 3.43
CA GLN A 267 -24.51 -14.75 4.08
C GLN A 267 -23.11 -14.27 3.68
N LEU A 268 -22.87 -12.94 3.73
CA LEU A 268 -21.63 -12.33 3.29
C LEU A 268 -20.47 -12.65 4.21
N THR A 269 -19.29 -12.85 3.66
CA THR A 269 -18.04 -12.90 4.41
C THR A 269 -17.37 -11.52 4.36
N LEU A 270 -17.28 -10.83 5.51
CA LEU A 270 -16.57 -9.56 5.63
C LEU A 270 -15.15 -9.82 6.13
N ILE A 271 -14.16 -9.26 5.43
CA ILE A 271 -12.74 -9.54 5.67
C ILE A 271 -12.01 -8.22 5.87
N GLY A 272 -11.36 -8.04 7.03
CA GLY A 272 -10.41 -6.96 7.25
C GLY A 272 -9.06 -7.28 6.62
N THR A 273 -8.36 -6.23 6.16
CA THR A 273 -6.97 -6.32 5.71
C THR A 273 -6.17 -5.15 6.29
N TRP A 274 -4.88 -5.37 6.55
CA TRP A 274 -4.00 -4.35 7.11
C TRP A 274 -2.55 -4.59 6.69
N ASN A 275 -1.86 -3.54 6.23
CA ASN A 275 -0.48 -3.62 5.74
C ASN A 275 -0.29 -4.74 4.69
N SER A 276 0.87 -5.41 4.72
CA SER A 276 1.23 -6.51 3.82
C SER A 276 2.08 -7.53 4.56
N TYR A 277 1.98 -8.80 4.14
CA TYR A 277 2.82 -9.86 4.68
C TYR A 277 4.25 -9.73 4.16
N TYR A 278 5.19 -9.63 5.08
CA TYR A 278 6.62 -9.57 4.84
C TYR A 278 7.35 -10.70 5.57
N GLY A 279 8.18 -11.44 4.88
CA GLY A 279 8.90 -12.58 5.44
C GLY A 279 9.99 -13.03 4.48
N ASN A 280 10.45 -14.26 4.63
CA ASN A 280 11.47 -14.87 3.77
C ASN A 280 10.97 -15.04 2.32
N ALA A 281 11.27 -16.12 1.62
CA ALA A 281 11.10 -16.28 0.17
C ALA A 281 9.68 -16.06 -0.37
N ASP A 282 8.62 -16.35 0.40
CA ASP A 282 7.22 -16.28 -0.05
C ASP A 282 6.46 -15.20 0.73
N SER A 283 6.56 -13.96 0.26
CA SER A 283 5.87 -12.80 0.86
C SER A 283 5.13 -12.00 -0.20
N ASP A 284 4.24 -11.11 0.23
CA ASP A 284 3.57 -10.18 -0.70
C ASP A 284 4.60 -9.29 -1.41
N TRP A 285 5.72 -9.00 -0.75
CA TRP A 285 6.82 -8.20 -1.28
C TRP A 285 7.60 -8.93 -2.38
N SER A 286 7.96 -10.18 -2.15
CA SER A 286 8.66 -10.98 -3.17
C SER A 286 7.78 -11.28 -4.38
N ASP A 287 6.47 -11.50 -4.17
CA ASP A 287 5.51 -11.69 -5.24
C ASP A 287 5.29 -10.42 -6.06
N ALA A 288 5.18 -9.26 -5.37
CA ALA A 288 5.03 -7.97 -6.02
C ALA A 288 6.27 -7.62 -6.86
N LEU A 289 7.45 -7.82 -6.29
CA LEU A 289 8.71 -7.58 -6.98
C LEU A 289 8.85 -8.45 -8.24
N ARG A 290 8.54 -9.75 -8.13
CA ARG A 290 8.54 -10.65 -9.29
C ARG A 290 7.57 -10.20 -10.38
N ALA A 291 6.34 -9.83 -10.00
CA ALA A 291 5.34 -9.41 -10.96
C ALA A 291 5.66 -8.06 -11.63
N MET A 292 6.39 -7.17 -10.94
CA MET A 292 6.94 -5.96 -11.55
C MET A 292 8.09 -6.29 -12.51
N ALA A 293 9.02 -7.14 -12.07
CA ALA A 293 10.22 -7.49 -12.84
C ALA A 293 9.88 -8.23 -14.14
N ASP A 294 8.83 -9.05 -14.16
CA ASP A 294 8.37 -9.79 -15.35
C ASP A 294 7.26 -9.06 -16.14
N GLY A 295 6.90 -7.83 -15.72
CA GLY A 295 5.96 -6.96 -16.44
C GLY A 295 4.48 -7.35 -16.30
N ARG A 296 4.14 -8.34 -15.46
CA ARG A 296 2.73 -8.70 -15.21
C ARG A 296 1.98 -7.62 -14.43
N LEU A 297 2.66 -6.92 -13.51
CA LEU A 297 2.12 -5.79 -12.77
C LEU A 297 2.62 -4.49 -13.40
N GLN A 298 1.72 -3.73 -14.01
CA GLN A 298 2.04 -2.51 -14.73
C GLN A 298 1.80 -1.28 -13.82
N THR A 299 2.86 -0.79 -13.19
CA THR A 299 2.79 0.37 -12.28
C THR A 299 2.90 1.70 -13.02
N ASP A 300 3.65 1.79 -14.10
CA ASP A 300 3.86 3.02 -14.89
C ASP A 300 2.55 3.54 -15.49
N ALA A 301 1.56 2.64 -15.70
CA ALA A 301 0.26 2.99 -16.27
C ALA A 301 -0.50 4.06 -15.46
N PHE A 302 -0.26 4.18 -14.15
CA PHE A 302 -0.95 5.12 -13.26
C PHE A 302 -0.03 6.14 -12.57
N VAL A 303 1.27 6.13 -12.81
CA VAL A 303 2.17 7.22 -12.41
C VAL A 303 1.86 8.43 -13.30
N THR A 304 1.27 9.46 -12.72
CA THR A 304 0.81 10.64 -13.47
C THR A 304 1.73 11.83 -13.36
N HIS A 305 2.49 11.94 -12.29
CA HIS A 305 3.40 13.05 -12.03
C HIS A 305 4.69 12.54 -11.39
N ILE A 306 5.81 13.02 -11.88
CA ILE A 306 7.12 12.86 -11.26
C ILE A 306 7.64 14.28 -11.01
N LEU A 307 7.76 14.65 -9.75
CA LEU A 307 8.37 15.91 -9.33
C LEU A 307 9.86 15.65 -9.12
N ARG A 308 10.68 16.63 -9.48
CA ARG A 308 12.11 16.58 -9.22
C ARG A 308 12.44 17.81 -8.37
N ASP A 309 13.15 17.58 -7.27
CA ASP A 309 13.76 18.67 -6.53
C ASP A 309 14.84 19.30 -7.42
N THR A 310 14.68 20.59 -7.73
CA THR A 310 15.62 21.40 -8.52
C THR A 310 16.54 22.15 -7.59
#